data_8c468fec79a5eec137888becd022fe78
#
_entry.id   8c468fec79a5eec137888becd022fe78
#
_cell.length_a   1.000
_cell.length_b   1.000
_cell.length_c   1.000
_cell.angle_alpha   90.00
_cell.angle_beta   90.00
_cell.angle_gamma   90.00
#
_symmetry.space_group_name_H-M   'P 1'
#
loop_
_entity.id
_entity.type
_entity.pdbx_description
1 polymer ?
#
loop_
_entity_poly.entity_id
_entity_poly.type
_entity_poly.pdbx_seq_one_letter_code
_entity_poly.pdbx_strand_id
1 'polypeptide(L)'
;MELKLKRPLAFFDLETTGVNIPLDRIVEISILKVMPDGNKEVLTRRINPGMPIPAESSMFHGIYDEDVKDLPSFKELGQEIADFIGDADLAGYNSNKFDVPMLMEEFLRANVDFSLEGRNFVDVQNIFHQMEQRTLKAAYKFYCDQDLNNAHTAEADVTATYEVLKAQLSRYEDVVYEDKHGNKSKPVVNDVEALHEFTNLSKPVDFAGRIVYNEDGVEVFSFGKHKGRPVENVFEIEPSYYSWMMQGDFPLYTKKCLERIWARFKENKKSAPVVQSSTPEEKKQVKKDFQQKNNPPKGKAITTDMLKDLQTKFGK
;
A
#
# COMPACT_ATOMS: atom_id res chain seq x y z
N MET A 1 -19.29 25.82 -15.92
CA MET A 1 -19.71 26.24 -14.55
C MET A 1 -18.44 26.71 -13.83
N GLU A 2 -18.48 27.91 -13.23
CA GLU A 2 -17.36 28.43 -12.43
C GLU A 2 -17.61 28.15 -10.94
N LEU A 3 -16.51 28.06 -10.16
CA LEU A 3 -16.61 27.86 -8.72
C LEU A 3 -17.14 29.14 -8.04
N LYS A 4 -18.07 28.98 -7.12
CA LYS A 4 -18.57 30.05 -6.27
C LYS A 4 -17.83 30.04 -4.95
N LEU A 5 -16.76 30.83 -4.85
CA LEU A 5 -15.88 30.86 -3.70
C LEU A 5 -16.20 32.04 -2.79
N LYS A 6 -16.17 31.82 -1.47
CA LYS A 6 -16.24 32.88 -0.45
C LYS A 6 -14.86 33.38 -0.05
N ARG A 7 -13.84 32.53 -0.21
CA ARG A 7 -12.42 32.76 0.04
C ARG A 7 -11.61 32.03 -1.02
N PRO A 8 -10.32 32.30 -1.19
CA PRO A 8 -9.51 31.60 -2.17
C PRO A 8 -9.52 30.09 -1.91
N LEU A 9 -9.36 29.29 -2.98
CA LEU A 9 -9.22 27.85 -2.93
C LEU A 9 -7.90 27.45 -3.60
N ALA A 10 -6.99 26.85 -2.84
CA ALA A 10 -5.70 26.37 -3.30
C ALA A 10 -5.77 24.87 -3.59
N PHE A 11 -5.74 24.52 -4.87
CA PHE A 11 -5.51 23.15 -5.32
C PHE A 11 -4.02 22.88 -5.30
N PHE A 12 -3.58 21.78 -4.74
CA PHE A 12 -2.17 21.44 -4.74
C PHE A 12 -1.94 19.93 -4.83
N ASP A 13 -0.76 19.59 -5.32
CA ASP A 13 -0.27 18.25 -5.50
C ASP A 13 1.22 18.18 -5.16
N LEU A 14 1.70 17.05 -4.67
CA LEU A 14 3.05 16.86 -4.18
C LEU A 14 3.73 15.67 -4.85
N GLU A 15 4.96 15.87 -5.31
CA GLU A 15 5.88 14.76 -5.55
C GLU A 15 6.83 14.60 -4.37
N THR A 16 7.12 13.36 -4.00
CA THR A 16 7.82 13.05 -2.74
C THR A 16 8.84 11.94 -2.91
N THR A 17 9.77 11.81 -1.96
CA THR A 17 10.72 10.69 -1.89
C THR A 17 10.04 9.36 -1.58
N GLY A 18 8.77 9.35 -1.16
CA GLY A 18 7.98 8.17 -0.85
C GLY A 18 6.70 8.53 -0.11
N VAL A 19 5.99 7.52 0.38
CA VAL A 19 4.64 7.67 0.97
C VAL A 19 4.60 7.67 2.50
N ASN A 20 5.75 7.60 3.15
CA ASN A 20 5.86 7.57 4.61
C ASN A 20 5.99 9.00 5.16
N ILE A 21 4.89 9.62 5.53
CA ILE A 21 4.81 11.01 5.98
C ILE A 21 5.89 11.40 7.02
N PRO A 22 6.16 10.61 8.08
CA PRO A 22 7.21 10.93 9.05
C PRO A 22 8.64 10.90 8.50
N LEU A 23 8.92 10.13 7.44
CA LEU A 23 10.28 9.86 6.96
C LEU A 23 10.59 10.52 5.62
N ASP A 24 9.59 10.58 4.74
CA ASP A 24 9.75 11.09 3.39
C ASP A 24 9.69 12.63 3.32
N ARG A 25 10.07 13.16 2.18
CA ARG A 25 10.23 14.60 1.91
C ARG A 25 9.58 14.98 0.60
N ILE A 26 9.12 16.21 0.51
CA ILE A 26 8.63 16.80 -0.74
C ILE A 26 9.81 17.10 -1.66
N VAL A 27 9.70 16.71 -2.93
CA VAL A 27 10.65 17.03 -4.02
C VAL A 27 10.09 18.02 -5.02
N GLU A 28 8.77 18.08 -5.15
CA GLU A 28 8.07 19.13 -5.93
C GLU A 28 6.72 19.43 -5.29
N ILE A 29 6.32 20.68 -5.31
CA ILE A 29 4.98 21.14 -4.98
C ILE A 29 4.45 22.02 -6.10
N SER A 30 3.20 21.79 -6.52
CA SER A 30 2.48 22.69 -7.42
C SER A 30 1.16 23.13 -6.79
N ILE A 31 0.89 24.43 -6.83
CA ILE A 31 -0.31 25.03 -6.25
C ILE A 31 -0.99 25.90 -7.30
N LEU A 32 -2.26 25.63 -7.55
CA LEU A 32 -3.17 26.49 -8.31
C LEU A 32 -4.13 27.15 -7.33
N LYS A 33 -3.97 28.45 -7.08
CA LYS A 33 -4.87 29.22 -6.23
C LYS A 33 -5.91 29.95 -7.07
N VAL A 34 -7.18 29.69 -6.80
CA VAL A 34 -8.33 30.30 -7.46
C VAL A 34 -8.96 31.32 -6.51
N MET A 35 -9.05 32.56 -6.95
CA MET A 35 -9.61 33.66 -6.20
C MET A 35 -11.14 33.71 -6.34
N PRO A 36 -11.88 34.35 -5.40
CA PRO A 36 -13.33 34.49 -5.50
C PRO A 36 -13.83 35.26 -6.75
N ASP A 37 -13.00 36.06 -7.34
CA ASP A 37 -13.27 36.79 -8.61
C ASP A 37 -12.97 35.96 -9.86
N GLY A 38 -12.51 34.72 -9.69
CA GLY A 38 -12.16 33.79 -10.77
C GLY A 38 -10.71 33.90 -11.26
N ASN A 39 -9.93 34.86 -10.78
CA ASN A 39 -8.51 34.94 -11.10
C ASN A 39 -7.76 33.70 -10.58
N LYS A 40 -6.70 33.32 -11.29
CA LYS A 40 -5.89 32.11 -10.97
C LYS A 40 -4.42 32.50 -10.88
N GLU A 41 -3.78 31.98 -9.85
CA GLU A 41 -2.35 32.11 -9.62
C GLU A 41 -1.74 30.72 -9.50
N VAL A 42 -0.53 30.52 -10.02
CA VAL A 42 0.15 29.23 -9.97
C VAL A 42 1.52 29.42 -9.35
N LEU A 43 1.87 28.55 -8.42
CA LEU A 43 3.20 28.41 -7.85
C LEU A 43 3.66 26.96 -8.02
N THR A 44 4.79 26.73 -8.68
CA THR A 44 5.43 25.42 -8.72
C THR A 44 6.87 25.57 -8.23
N ARG A 45 7.28 24.69 -7.33
CA ARG A 45 8.66 24.67 -6.78
C ARG A 45 9.18 23.24 -6.71
N ARG A 46 10.34 23.03 -7.32
CA ARG A 46 11.18 21.86 -7.02
C ARG A 46 12.03 22.16 -5.80
N ILE A 47 12.22 21.12 -4.99
CA ILE A 47 12.75 21.23 -3.63
C ILE A 47 13.84 20.19 -3.44
N ASN A 48 14.97 20.60 -2.88
CA ASN A 48 15.99 19.66 -2.44
C ASN A 48 15.49 18.96 -1.16
N PRO A 49 15.21 17.64 -1.20
CA PRO A 49 14.72 16.93 -0.04
C PRO A 49 15.78 16.72 1.06
N GLY A 50 17.07 17.03 0.78
CA GLY A 50 18.19 16.80 1.70
C GLY A 50 18.50 15.33 1.98
N MET A 51 17.93 14.42 1.15
CA MET A 51 18.15 12.98 1.20
C MET A 51 18.05 12.39 -0.21
N PRO A 52 18.63 11.20 -0.47
CA PRO A 52 18.49 10.54 -1.77
C PRO A 52 17.05 10.22 -2.10
N ILE A 53 16.65 10.43 -3.35
CA ILE A 53 15.35 10.05 -3.88
C ILE A 53 15.40 8.57 -4.26
N PRO A 54 14.55 7.69 -3.69
CA PRO A 54 14.48 6.29 -4.08
C PRO A 54 14.20 6.13 -5.58
N ALA A 55 14.87 5.18 -6.22
CA ALA A 55 14.73 4.96 -7.66
C ALA A 55 13.27 4.70 -8.09
N GLU A 56 12.48 4.02 -7.25
CA GLU A 56 11.06 3.78 -7.50
C GLU A 56 10.27 5.10 -7.56
N SER A 57 10.54 6.05 -6.67
CA SER A 57 9.91 7.37 -6.66
C SER A 57 10.32 8.17 -7.90
N SER A 58 11.63 8.20 -8.21
CA SER A 58 12.13 8.87 -9.42
C SER A 58 11.53 8.32 -10.71
N MET A 59 11.33 6.99 -10.79
CA MET A 59 10.67 6.36 -11.95
C MET A 59 9.21 6.77 -12.08
N PHE A 60 8.54 7.09 -10.97
CA PHE A 60 7.14 7.47 -10.95
C PHE A 60 6.92 8.93 -11.40
N HIS A 61 7.65 9.88 -10.80
CA HIS A 61 7.45 11.32 -11.06
C HIS A 61 8.52 11.94 -11.97
N GLY A 62 9.57 11.20 -12.35
CA GLY A 62 10.60 11.65 -13.29
C GLY A 62 11.59 12.68 -12.74
N ILE A 63 11.65 12.88 -11.40
CA ILE A 63 12.59 13.78 -10.75
C ILE A 63 13.70 12.94 -10.10
N TYR A 64 14.96 13.29 -10.36
CA TYR A 64 16.14 12.59 -9.88
C TYR A 64 16.97 13.50 -8.97
N ASP A 65 17.90 12.94 -8.21
CA ASP A 65 18.77 13.68 -7.30
C ASP A 65 19.50 14.85 -8.01
N GLU A 66 19.92 14.64 -9.26
CA GLU A 66 20.60 15.65 -10.06
C GLU A 66 19.73 16.87 -10.35
N ASP A 67 18.42 16.68 -10.42
CA ASP A 67 17.46 17.76 -10.73
C ASP A 67 17.22 18.68 -9.54
N VAL A 68 17.48 18.22 -8.32
CA VAL A 68 17.12 18.94 -7.08
C VAL A 68 18.29 19.25 -6.16
N LYS A 69 19.48 18.65 -6.35
CA LYS A 69 20.64 18.77 -5.44
C LYS A 69 21.10 20.20 -5.16
N ASP A 70 21.00 21.07 -6.16
CA ASP A 70 21.44 22.46 -6.09
C ASP A 70 20.27 23.44 -5.85
N LEU A 71 19.05 22.91 -5.61
CA LEU A 71 17.84 23.71 -5.37
C LEU A 71 17.68 24.02 -3.87
N PRO A 72 16.88 25.04 -3.52
CA PRO A 72 16.52 25.32 -2.13
C PRO A 72 15.81 24.15 -1.46
N SER A 73 16.04 23.99 -0.18
CA SER A 73 15.31 23.06 0.68
C SER A 73 13.90 23.56 1.01
N PHE A 74 13.03 22.69 1.52
CA PHE A 74 11.72 23.11 2.01
C PHE A 74 11.84 24.13 3.15
N LYS A 75 12.88 24.08 3.95
CA LYS A 75 13.15 25.05 5.02
C LYS A 75 13.33 26.48 4.46
N GLU A 76 13.91 26.60 3.29
CA GLU A 76 14.14 27.91 2.63
C GLU A 76 12.91 28.40 1.87
N LEU A 77 12.09 27.50 1.31
CA LEU A 77 10.90 27.81 0.51
C LEU A 77 9.59 27.80 1.31
N GLY A 78 9.57 27.22 2.49
CA GLY A 78 8.36 26.97 3.25
C GLY A 78 7.56 28.24 3.55
N GLN A 79 8.24 29.35 3.87
CA GLN A 79 7.53 30.62 4.11
C GLN A 79 6.90 31.17 2.83
N GLU A 80 7.59 31.11 1.68
CA GLU A 80 7.02 31.50 0.39
C GLU A 80 5.78 30.70 0.04
N ILE A 81 5.84 29.38 0.28
CA ILE A 81 4.72 28.45 0.03
C ILE A 81 3.55 28.79 0.97
N ALA A 82 3.82 29.00 2.26
CA ALA A 82 2.82 29.37 3.23
C ALA A 82 2.13 30.71 2.88
N ASP A 83 2.92 31.72 2.51
CA ASP A 83 2.42 33.05 2.13
C ASP A 83 1.60 32.98 0.83
N PHE A 84 2.03 32.16 -0.13
CA PHE A 84 1.28 31.94 -1.37
C PHE A 84 -0.08 31.28 -1.10
N ILE A 85 -0.15 30.28 -0.26
CA ILE A 85 -1.42 29.69 0.16
C ILE A 85 -2.27 30.71 0.91
N GLY A 86 -1.64 31.47 1.81
CA GLY A 86 -2.31 32.51 2.60
C GLY A 86 -3.44 31.93 3.46
N ASP A 87 -4.62 32.52 3.39
CA ASP A 87 -5.84 32.09 4.09
C ASP A 87 -6.76 31.17 3.26
N ALA A 88 -6.31 30.69 2.11
CA ALA A 88 -7.10 29.86 1.20
C ALA A 88 -7.58 28.57 1.88
N ASP A 89 -8.77 28.11 1.49
CA ASP A 89 -9.19 26.72 1.68
C ASP A 89 -8.32 25.81 0.80
N LEU A 90 -8.22 24.52 1.14
CA LEU A 90 -7.34 23.57 0.45
C LEU A 90 -8.13 22.57 -0.38
N ALA A 91 -7.63 22.22 -1.55
CA ALA A 91 -8.20 21.19 -2.40
C ALA A 91 -7.12 20.33 -3.04
N GLY A 92 -7.47 19.09 -3.40
CA GLY A 92 -6.59 18.18 -4.14
C GLY A 92 -7.27 16.86 -4.44
N TYR A 93 -6.51 15.91 -4.96
CA TYR A 93 -7.00 14.55 -5.24
C TYR A 93 -6.36 13.55 -4.28
N ASN A 94 -7.13 12.92 -3.41
CA ASN A 94 -6.66 12.11 -2.26
C ASN A 94 -5.85 12.92 -1.22
N SER A 95 -5.92 14.23 -1.29
CA SER A 95 -5.08 15.16 -0.54
C SER A 95 -5.28 15.09 0.97
N ASN A 96 -6.48 14.78 1.43
CA ASN A 96 -6.76 14.67 2.88
C ASN A 96 -5.98 13.54 3.56
N LYS A 97 -5.58 12.50 2.81
CA LYS A 97 -4.86 11.34 3.36
C LYS A 97 -3.36 11.42 3.18
N PHE A 98 -2.89 12.19 2.22
CA PHE A 98 -1.47 12.25 1.88
C PHE A 98 -0.91 13.67 1.81
N ASP A 99 -1.35 14.48 0.86
CA ASP A 99 -0.71 15.78 0.58
C ASP A 99 -0.84 16.77 1.75
N VAL A 100 -2.03 16.90 2.34
CA VAL A 100 -2.24 17.80 3.49
C VAL A 100 -1.39 17.37 4.68
N PRO A 101 -1.38 16.09 5.14
CA PRO A 101 -0.49 15.64 6.19
C PRO A 101 0.99 15.82 5.87
N MET A 102 1.43 15.53 4.64
CA MET A 102 2.83 15.66 4.21
C MET A 102 3.27 17.13 4.23
N LEU A 103 2.46 18.03 3.68
CA LEU A 103 2.74 19.47 3.68
C LEU A 103 2.84 20.03 5.09
N MET A 104 1.93 19.64 5.98
CA MET A 104 1.98 20.04 7.39
C MET A 104 3.23 19.54 8.09
N GLU A 105 3.64 18.31 7.83
CA GLU A 105 4.86 17.74 8.41
C GLU A 105 6.10 18.51 7.93
N GLU A 106 6.16 18.93 6.67
CA GLU A 106 7.24 19.75 6.13
C GLU A 106 7.25 21.17 6.71
N PHE A 107 6.09 21.82 6.88
CA PHE A 107 6.01 23.11 7.54
C PHE A 107 6.51 23.06 8.99
N LEU A 108 6.11 22.02 9.74
CA LEU A 108 6.57 21.81 11.11
C LEU A 108 8.10 21.57 11.19
N ARG A 109 8.65 20.77 10.28
CA ARG A 109 10.11 20.56 10.18
C ARG A 109 10.87 21.83 9.82
N ALA A 110 10.29 22.64 8.94
CA ALA A 110 10.87 23.93 8.54
C ALA A 110 10.70 25.02 9.62
N ASN A 111 9.95 24.74 10.67
CA ASN A 111 9.55 25.71 11.71
C ASN A 111 8.80 26.92 11.11
N VAL A 112 7.96 26.65 10.10
CA VAL A 112 7.06 27.63 9.47
C VAL A 112 5.71 27.56 10.18
N ASP A 113 5.19 28.72 10.57
CA ASP A 113 3.88 28.81 11.22
C ASP A 113 2.78 28.76 10.12
N PHE A 114 2.13 27.61 10.00
CA PHE A 114 1.02 27.38 9.09
C PHE A 114 -0.10 26.64 9.80
N SER A 115 -1.29 27.25 9.86
CA SER A 115 -2.44 26.66 10.54
C SER A 115 -3.46 26.09 9.56
N LEU A 116 -3.97 24.91 9.89
CA LEU A 116 -5.14 24.32 9.22
C LEU A 116 -6.47 24.72 9.86
N GLU A 117 -6.43 25.42 11.00
CA GLU A 117 -7.62 25.80 11.74
C GLU A 117 -8.51 26.75 10.93
N GLY A 118 -9.80 26.46 10.90
CA GLY A 118 -10.80 27.26 10.18
C GLY A 118 -10.74 27.16 8.65
N ARG A 119 -9.92 26.26 8.08
CA ARG A 119 -9.90 25.97 6.63
C ARG A 119 -10.85 24.84 6.28
N ASN A 120 -11.43 24.94 5.09
CA ASN A 120 -12.15 23.81 4.48
C ASN A 120 -11.19 22.99 3.62
N PHE A 121 -11.50 21.69 3.47
CA PHE A 121 -10.73 20.73 2.68
C PHE A 121 -11.63 20.08 1.66
N VAL A 122 -11.31 20.23 0.37
CA VAL A 122 -12.07 19.64 -0.74
C VAL A 122 -11.23 18.55 -1.39
N ASP A 123 -11.49 17.30 -1.01
CA ASP A 123 -10.87 16.15 -1.64
C ASP A 123 -11.72 15.66 -2.81
N VAL A 124 -11.24 15.91 -4.03
CA VAL A 124 -11.96 15.58 -5.28
C VAL A 124 -12.12 14.08 -5.46
N GLN A 125 -11.16 13.26 -4.99
CA GLN A 125 -11.29 11.81 -5.00
C GLN A 125 -12.45 11.34 -4.12
N ASN A 126 -12.65 11.97 -2.95
CA ASN A 126 -13.76 11.61 -2.07
C ASN A 126 -15.12 11.93 -2.71
N ILE A 127 -15.23 13.05 -3.46
CA ILE A 127 -16.44 13.33 -4.24
C ILE A 127 -16.66 12.24 -5.28
N PHE A 128 -15.61 11.90 -6.06
CA PHE A 128 -15.69 10.84 -7.07
C PHE A 128 -16.13 9.49 -6.46
N HIS A 129 -15.50 9.08 -5.35
CA HIS A 129 -15.83 7.81 -4.72
C HIS A 129 -17.23 7.76 -4.07
N GLN A 130 -17.77 8.90 -3.65
CA GLN A 130 -19.12 8.97 -3.10
C GLN A 130 -20.20 9.00 -4.18
N MET A 131 -19.94 9.72 -5.28
CA MET A 131 -20.90 9.89 -6.36
C MET A 131 -20.88 8.73 -7.36
N GLU A 132 -19.71 8.19 -7.66
CA GLU A 132 -19.52 7.07 -8.59
C GLU A 132 -19.35 5.76 -7.80
N GLN A 133 -20.48 5.17 -7.42
CA GLN A 133 -20.51 3.95 -6.62
C GLN A 133 -19.99 2.75 -7.41
N ARG A 134 -19.17 1.91 -6.77
CA ARG A 134 -18.70 0.62 -7.32
C ARG A 134 -19.61 -0.53 -6.90
N THR A 135 -20.92 -0.38 -7.14
CA THR A 135 -21.93 -1.40 -6.88
C THR A 135 -22.36 -2.09 -8.17
N LEU A 136 -22.96 -3.29 -8.08
CA LEU A 136 -23.51 -3.97 -9.25
C LEU A 136 -24.53 -3.10 -9.99
N LYS A 137 -25.38 -2.38 -9.26
CA LYS A 137 -26.36 -1.44 -9.84
C LYS A 137 -25.67 -0.35 -10.67
N ALA A 138 -24.58 0.24 -10.13
CA ALA A 138 -23.81 1.26 -10.85
C ALA A 138 -23.09 0.66 -12.07
N ALA A 139 -22.51 -0.53 -11.95
CA ALA A 139 -21.88 -1.24 -13.06
C ALA A 139 -22.90 -1.58 -14.15
N TYR A 140 -24.09 -2.08 -13.77
CA TYR A 140 -25.16 -2.40 -14.72
C TYR A 140 -25.63 -1.17 -15.49
N LYS A 141 -25.81 -0.03 -14.79
CA LYS A 141 -26.13 1.25 -15.44
C LYS A 141 -25.02 1.70 -16.39
N PHE A 142 -23.76 1.63 -15.97
CA PHE A 142 -22.62 2.10 -16.74
C PHE A 142 -22.30 1.27 -17.98
N TYR A 143 -22.41 -0.06 -17.88
CA TYR A 143 -22.05 -0.95 -18.98
C TYR A 143 -23.24 -1.31 -19.88
N CYS A 144 -24.43 -1.39 -19.33
CA CYS A 144 -25.62 -1.85 -20.03
C CYS A 144 -26.62 -0.72 -20.32
N ASP A 145 -26.44 0.48 -19.78
CA ASP A 145 -27.34 1.64 -19.81
C ASP A 145 -28.75 1.33 -19.32
N GLN A 146 -28.87 0.39 -18.38
CA GLN A 146 -30.13 -0.06 -17.81
C GLN A 146 -30.15 0.10 -16.30
N ASP A 147 -31.37 0.30 -15.74
CA ASP A 147 -31.54 0.34 -14.29
C ASP A 147 -31.80 -1.05 -13.74
N LEU A 148 -31.07 -1.47 -12.71
CA LEU A 148 -31.26 -2.74 -12.03
C LEU A 148 -32.53 -2.64 -11.14
N ASN A 149 -33.63 -3.10 -11.65
CA ASN A 149 -34.89 -3.26 -10.90
C ASN A 149 -34.84 -4.57 -10.11
N ASN A 150 -35.36 -4.57 -8.88
CA ASN A 150 -35.30 -5.71 -7.95
C ASN A 150 -33.85 -6.11 -7.54
N ALA A 151 -32.91 -5.14 -7.42
CA ALA A 151 -31.65 -5.37 -6.77
C ALA A 151 -31.85 -6.07 -5.41
N HIS A 152 -30.91 -6.96 -5.04
CA HIS A 152 -30.92 -7.81 -3.84
C HIS A 152 -31.82 -9.07 -3.95
N THR A 153 -32.28 -9.42 -5.13
CA THR A 153 -32.70 -10.81 -5.41
C THR A 153 -31.52 -11.53 -6.10
N ALA A 154 -31.22 -12.75 -5.67
CA ALA A 154 -30.07 -13.49 -6.21
C ALA A 154 -30.17 -13.70 -7.73
N GLU A 155 -31.37 -13.92 -8.24
CA GLU A 155 -31.63 -14.11 -9.68
C GLU A 155 -31.37 -12.84 -10.50
N ALA A 156 -31.86 -11.68 -10.02
CA ALA A 156 -31.63 -10.41 -10.70
C ALA A 156 -30.13 -10.01 -10.67
N ASP A 157 -29.48 -10.21 -9.53
CA ASP A 157 -28.08 -9.88 -9.35
C ASP A 157 -27.17 -10.77 -10.22
N VAL A 158 -27.42 -12.08 -10.31
CA VAL A 158 -26.70 -13.01 -11.20
C VAL A 158 -26.91 -12.65 -12.68
N THR A 159 -28.14 -12.35 -13.08
CA THR A 159 -28.44 -11.94 -14.46
C THR A 159 -27.74 -10.64 -14.82
N ALA A 160 -27.81 -9.63 -13.94
CA ALA A 160 -27.12 -8.36 -14.15
C ALA A 160 -25.60 -8.55 -14.22
N THR A 161 -25.02 -9.41 -13.37
CA THR A 161 -23.57 -9.72 -13.39
C THR A 161 -23.17 -10.34 -14.74
N TYR A 162 -23.97 -11.25 -15.27
CA TYR A 162 -23.73 -11.85 -16.58
C TYR A 162 -23.78 -10.82 -17.72
N GLU A 163 -24.78 -9.94 -17.73
CA GLU A 163 -24.89 -8.89 -18.75
C GLU A 163 -23.75 -7.86 -18.65
N VAL A 164 -23.35 -7.51 -17.44
CA VAL A 164 -22.17 -6.65 -17.21
C VAL A 164 -20.92 -7.29 -17.79
N LEU A 165 -20.65 -8.58 -17.55
CA LEU A 165 -19.49 -9.25 -18.10
C LEU A 165 -19.50 -9.24 -19.65
N LYS A 166 -20.65 -9.51 -20.27
CA LYS A 166 -20.77 -9.43 -21.74
C LYS A 166 -20.45 -8.03 -22.27
N ALA A 167 -20.98 -7.00 -21.62
CA ALA A 167 -20.71 -5.62 -21.99
C ALA A 167 -19.23 -5.22 -21.78
N GLN A 168 -18.61 -5.73 -20.72
CA GLN A 168 -17.16 -5.55 -20.49
C GLN A 168 -16.31 -6.20 -21.58
N LEU A 169 -16.63 -7.43 -21.98
CA LEU A 169 -15.94 -8.12 -23.08
C LEU A 169 -16.02 -7.30 -24.38
N SER A 170 -17.21 -6.82 -24.75
CA SER A 170 -17.38 -5.98 -25.96
C SER A 170 -16.65 -4.64 -25.83
N ARG A 171 -16.68 -4.01 -24.65
CA ARG A 171 -16.10 -2.68 -24.44
C ARG A 171 -14.57 -2.69 -24.43
N TYR A 172 -13.96 -3.76 -23.92
CA TYR A 172 -12.52 -3.85 -23.68
C TYR A 172 -11.79 -4.80 -24.64
N GLU A 173 -12.45 -5.37 -25.64
CA GLU A 173 -11.89 -6.33 -26.60
C GLU A 173 -10.53 -5.88 -27.19
N ASP A 174 -10.43 -4.61 -27.54
CA ASP A 174 -9.22 -4.02 -28.12
C ASP A 174 -8.48 -3.05 -27.20
N VAL A 175 -8.90 -2.92 -25.96
CA VAL A 175 -8.28 -1.98 -25.02
C VAL A 175 -6.98 -2.55 -24.46
N VAL A 176 -5.90 -1.81 -24.62
CA VAL A 176 -4.61 -2.14 -24.02
C VAL A 176 -4.61 -1.71 -22.57
N TYR A 177 -4.37 -2.66 -21.68
CA TYR A 177 -4.12 -2.43 -20.27
C TYR A 177 -2.60 -2.36 -20.03
N GLU A 178 -2.17 -1.36 -19.27
CA GLU A 178 -0.80 -1.22 -18.80
C GLU A 178 -0.77 -1.44 -17.29
N ASP A 179 0.05 -2.40 -16.84
CA ASP A 179 0.20 -2.69 -15.42
C ASP A 179 1.14 -1.68 -14.72
N LYS A 180 1.24 -1.77 -13.39
CA LYS A 180 2.12 -0.90 -12.58
C LYS A 180 3.62 -1.00 -12.91
N HIS A 181 4.03 -1.97 -13.71
CA HIS A 181 5.40 -2.19 -14.16
C HIS A 181 5.62 -1.73 -15.61
N GLY A 182 4.57 -1.16 -16.25
CA GLY A 182 4.62 -0.71 -17.64
C GLY A 182 4.40 -1.82 -18.69
N ASN A 183 4.06 -3.05 -18.26
CA ASN A 183 3.76 -4.14 -19.21
C ASN A 183 2.38 -3.92 -19.83
N LYS A 184 2.33 -4.04 -21.15
CA LYS A 184 1.11 -3.85 -21.94
C LYS A 184 0.52 -5.18 -22.35
N SER A 185 -0.80 -5.35 -22.15
CA SER A 185 -1.54 -6.56 -22.52
C SER A 185 -2.99 -6.23 -22.89
N LYS A 186 -3.71 -7.18 -23.46
CA LYS A 186 -5.17 -7.12 -23.66
C LYS A 186 -5.81 -8.25 -22.84
N PRO A 187 -6.00 -8.06 -21.52
CA PRO A 187 -6.37 -9.16 -20.64
C PRO A 187 -7.87 -9.48 -20.65
N VAL A 188 -8.71 -8.55 -21.12
CA VAL A 188 -10.17 -8.73 -21.14
C VAL A 188 -10.57 -9.34 -22.50
N VAL A 189 -10.47 -10.65 -22.59
CA VAL A 189 -10.84 -11.43 -23.77
C VAL A 189 -11.92 -12.45 -23.44
N ASN A 190 -12.67 -12.93 -24.43
CA ASN A 190 -13.73 -13.92 -24.22
C ASN A 190 -13.15 -15.33 -24.01
N ASP A 191 -12.37 -15.44 -22.94
CA ASP A 191 -11.74 -16.67 -22.47
C ASP A 191 -11.72 -16.68 -20.94
N VAL A 192 -12.28 -17.72 -20.31
CA VAL A 192 -12.47 -17.80 -18.87
C VAL A 192 -11.13 -17.93 -18.13
N GLU A 193 -10.14 -18.59 -18.72
CA GLU A 193 -8.82 -18.77 -18.11
C GLU A 193 -8.07 -17.44 -18.08
N ALA A 194 -8.07 -16.69 -19.19
CA ALA A 194 -7.48 -15.36 -19.25
C ALA A 194 -8.17 -14.37 -18.28
N LEU A 195 -9.49 -14.39 -18.22
CA LEU A 195 -10.26 -13.58 -17.28
C LEU A 195 -9.95 -13.97 -15.82
N HIS A 196 -9.80 -15.27 -15.55
CA HIS A 196 -9.40 -15.76 -14.23
C HIS A 196 -8.02 -15.21 -13.83
N GLU A 197 -7.03 -15.29 -14.70
CA GLU A 197 -5.69 -14.77 -14.43
C GLU A 197 -5.71 -13.27 -14.19
N PHE A 198 -6.44 -12.51 -14.99
CA PHE A 198 -6.52 -11.06 -14.86
C PHE A 198 -7.22 -10.61 -13.57
N THR A 199 -8.25 -11.34 -13.12
CA THR A 199 -9.03 -10.98 -11.94
C THR A 199 -8.47 -11.50 -10.62
N ASN A 200 -7.55 -12.47 -10.66
CA ASN A 200 -6.92 -13.07 -9.47
C ASN A 200 -5.65 -12.32 -9.05
N LEU A 201 -5.81 -11.10 -8.53
CA LEU A 201 -4.71 -10.22 -8.14
C LEU A 201 -3.82 -10.77 -7.00
N SER A 202 -4.33 -11.67 -6.17
CA SER A 202 -3.63 -12.13 -4.96
C SER A 202 -3.29 -13.63 -4.95
N LYS A 203 -3.58 -14.37 -6.04
CA LYS A 203 -3.35 -15.83 -6.16
C LYS A 203 -3.69 -16.58 -4.85
N PRO A 204 -4.93 -16.52 -4.35
CA PRO A 204 -5.27 -17.14 -3.08
C PRO A 204 -5.31 -18.66 -3.22
N VAL A 205 -4.79 -19.36 -2.20
CA VAL A 205 -4.96 -20.81 -2.05
C VAL A 205 -6.32 -21.12 -1.42
N ASP A 206 -6.76 -20.26 -0.50
CA ASP A 206 -8.08 -20.28 0.10
C ASP A 206 -8.79 -18.93 -0.09
N PHE A 207 -10.14 -18.94 -0.24
CA PHE A 207 -10.90 -17.70 -0.52
C PHE A 207 -10.91 -16.67 0.61
N ALA A 208 -10.55 -17.07 1.82
CA ALA A 208 -10.37 -16.14 2.94
C ALA A 208 -9.01 -15.44 2.90
N GLY A 209 -8.14 -15.80 1.94
CA GLY A 209 -6.82 -15.21 1.76
C GLY A 209 -5.87 -15.45 2.94
N ARG A 210 -6.07 -16.53 3.72
CA ARG A 210 -5.19 -16.90 4.83
C ARG A 210 -3.94 -17.65 4.35
N ILE A 211 -4.08 -18.31 3.21
CA ILE A 211 -2.99 -18.99 2.50
C ILE A 211 -2.99 -18.46 1.07
N VAL A 212 -1.83 -18.06 0.59
CA VAL A 212 -1.64 -17.50 -0.76
C VAL A 212 -0.41 -18.13 -1.40
N TYR A 213 -0.32 -18.08 -2.73
CA TYR A 213 0.93 -18.40 -3.42
C TYR A 213 1.85 -17.18 -3.40
N ASN A 214 3.14 -17.40 -3.10
CA ASN A 214 4.17 -16.39 -3.30
C ASN A 214 4.60 -16.33 -4.79
N GLU A 215 5.60 -15.51 -5.10
CA GLU A 215 6.12 -15.35 -6.47
C GLU A 215 6.68 -16.67 -7.05
N ASP A 216 7.20 -17.55 -6.20
CA ASP A 216 7.74 -18.87 -6.56
C ASP A 216 6.64 -19.95 -6.68
N GLY A 217 5.36 -19.61 -6.51
CA GLY A 217 4.25 -20.57 -6.53
C GLY A 217 4.15 -21.44 -5.27
N VAL A 218 4.81 -21.05 -4.18
CA VAL A 218 4.79 -21.79 -2.91
C VAL A 218 3.65 -21.28 -2.02
N GLU A 219 2.90 -22.20 -1.40
CA GLU A 219 1.83 -21.89 -0.46
C GLU A 219 2.42 -21.31 0.84
N VAL A 220 2.09 -20.04 1.14
CA VAL A 220 2.58 -19.31 2.32
C VAL A 220 1.42 -18.78 3.16
N PHE A 221 1.62 -18.63 4.46
CA PHE A 221 0.66 -17.92 5.30
C PHE A 221 0.68 -16.41 4.97
N SER A 222 -0.49 -15.80 4.85
CA SER A 222 -0.64 -14.36 4.60
C SER A 222 -0.82 -13.54 5.88
N PHE A 223 -0.91 -14.17 7.05
CA PHE A 223 -1.28 -13.53 8.32
C PHE A 223 -0.49 -14.05 9.53
N GLY A 224 -0.65 -13.36 10.65
CA GLY A 224 -0.12 -13.77 11.95
C GLY A 224 1.40 -13.83 12.02
N LYS A 225 1.92 -14.53 13.04
CA LYS A 225 3.37 -14.63 13.32
C LYS A 225 4.17 -15.39 12.25
N HIS A 226 3.48 -16.12 11.38
CA HIS A 226 4.09 -16.89 10.28
C HIS A 226 3.83 -16.29 8.90
N LYS A 227 3.39 -15.02 8.83
CA LYS A 227 3.17 -14.33 7.56
C LYS A 227 4.41 -14.41 6.66
N GLY A 228 4.20 -14.78 5.38
CA GLY A 228 5.26 -14.95 4.38
C GLY A 228 6.04 -16.25 4.46
N ARG A 229 5.79 -17.11 5.45
CA ARG A 229 6.48 -18.41 5.59
C ARG A 229 5.74 -19.52 4.86
N PRO A 230 6.45 -20.44 4.16
CA PRO A 230 5.85 -21.63 3.57
C PRO A 230 5.08 -22.44 4.62
N VAL A 231 3.87 -22.86 4.26
CA VAL A 231 2.97 -23.58 5.17
C VAL A 231 3.61 -24.88 5.66
N GLU A 232 4.26 -25.66 4.77
CA GLU A 232 4.92 -26.92 5.11
C GLU A 232 6.11 -26.69 6.07
N ASN A 233 6.86 -25.60 5.90
CA ASN A 233 7.96 -25.26 6.82
C ASN A 233 7.43 -24.92 8.23
N VAL A 234 6.28 -24.25 8.30
CA VAL A 234 5.64 -23.99 9.60
C VAL A 234 5.18 -25.29 10.25
N PHE A 235 4.64 -26.22 9.49
CA PHE A 235 4.25 -27.54 10.01
C PHE A 235 5.43 -28.35 10.52
N GLU A 236 6.62 -28.15 9.96
CA GLU A 236 7.84 -28.83 10.43
C GLU A 236 8.34 -28.26 11.77
N ILE A 237 8.39 -26.94 11.89
CA ILE A 237 8.94 -26.26 13.08
C ILE A 237 7.93 -26.13 14.22
N GLU A 238 6.63 -26.04 13.90
CA GLU A 238 5.55 -25.87 14.86
C GLU A 238 4.30 -26.67 14.44
N PRO A 239 4.30 -27.99 14.56
CA PRO A 239 3.15 -28.85 14.18
C PRO A 239 1.84 -28.47 14.88
N SER A 240 1.92 -27.90 16.08
CA SER A 240 0.76 -27.43 16.85
C SER A 240 -0.01 -26.31 16.16
N TYR A 241 0.62 -25.56 15.24
CA TYR A 241 -0.02 -24.48 14.49
C TYR A 241 -1.13 -25.02 13.57
N TYR A 242 -0.92 -26.20 12.96
CA TYR A 242 -1.98 -26.90 12.23
C TYR A 242 -3.20 -27.17 13.12
N SER A 243 -2.97 -27.79 14.29
CA SER A 243 -4.07 -28.12 15.22
C SER A 243 -4.79 -26.87 15.72
N TRP A 244 -4.04 -25.80 16.00
CA TRP A 244 -4.61 -24.50 16.41
C TRP A 244 -5.52 -23.92 15.32
N MET A 245 -5.11 -23.94 14.06
CA MET A 245 -5.96 -23.47 12.97
C MET A 245 -7.19 -24.35 12.74
N MET A 246 -7.04 -25.66 12.86
CA MET A 246 -8.16 -26.59 12.70
C MET A 246 -9.23 -26.44 13.80
N GLN A 247 -8.83 -26.12 15.03
CA GLN A 247 -9.72 -25.89 16.16
C GLN A 247 -10.25 -24.45 16.23
N GLY A 248 -9.52 -23.51 15.66
CA GLY A 248 -9.88 -22.09 15.68
C GLY A 248 -11.07 -21.74 14.77
N ASP A 249 -11.54 -20.51 14.87
CA ASP A 249 -12.64 -19.98 14.07
C ASP A 249 -12.16 -19.53 12.69
N PHE A 250 -11.78 -20.52 11.86
CA PHE A 250 -11.40 -20.32 10.46
C PHE A 250 -12.47 -20.91 9.54
N PRO A 251 -12.67 -20.33 8.32
CA PRO A 251 -13.58 -20.89 7.34
C PRO A 251 -13.30 -22.37 7.04
N LEU A 252 -14.34 -23.15 6.84
CA LEU A 252 -14.21 -24.58 6.56
C LEU A 252 -13.33 -24.86 5.32
N TYR A 253 -13.42 -23.99 4.31
CA TYR A 253 -12.58 -24.13 3.11
C TYR A 253 -11.09 -23.88 3.40
N THR A 254 -10.77 -22.91 4.24
CA THR A 254 -9.38 -22.72 4.73
C THR A 254 -8.87 -23.98 5.44
N LYS A 255 -9.70 -24.58 6.31
CA LYS A 255 -9.37 -25.84 6.99
C LYS A 255 -9.16 -26.99 6.00
N LYS A 256 -10.01 -27.08 4.97
CA LYS A 256 -9.87 -28.08 3.90
C LYS A 256 -8.57 -27.89 3.11
N CYS A 257 -8.18 -26.67 2.81
CA CYS A 257 -6.87 -26.37 2.19
C CYS A 257 -5.71 -26.82 3.10
N LEU A 258 -5.78 -26.51 4.40
CA LEU A 258 -4.79 -26.95 5.38
C LEU A 258 -4.69 -28.47 5.48
N GLU A 259 -5.82 -29.19 5.47
CA GLU A 259 -5.85 -30.67 5.47
C GLU A 259 -5.12 -31.22 4.25
N ARG A 260 -5.38 -30.68 3.06
CA ARG A 260 -4.71 -31.06 1.81
C ARG A 260 -3.19 -30.87 1.90
N ILE A 261 -2.74 -29.69 2.36
CA ILE A 261 -1.32 -29.38 2.50
C ILE A 261 -0.67 -30.27 3.58
N TRP A 262 -1.37 -30.51 4.69
CA TRP A 262 -0.90 -31.38 5.76
C TRP A 262 -0.77 -32.84 5.32
N ALA A 263 -1.70 -33.35 4.52
CA ALA A 263 -1.64 -34.69 3.96
C ALA A 263 -0.40 -34.85 3.05
N ARG A 264 -0.19 -33.94 2.13
CA ARG A 264 0.98 -33.88 1.23
C ARG A 264 2.28 -33.79 2.03
N PHE A 265 2.36 -32.95 3.02
CA PHE A 265 3.53 -32.83 3.91
C PHE A 265 3.86 -34.14 4.62
N LYS A 266 2.85 -34.88 5.11
CA LYS A 266 3.05 -36.18 5.73
C LYS A 266 3.54 -37.26 4.75
N GLU A 267 3.02 -37.25 3.52
CA GLU A 267 3.46 -38.20 2.48
C GLU A 267 4.90 -37.93 2.08
N ASN A 268 5.27 -36.69 1.87
CA ASN A 268 6.65 -36.27 1.55
C ASN A 268 7.62 -36.68 2.67
N LYS A 269 7.20 -36.59 3.93
CA LYS A 269 8.01 -36.97 5.08
C LYS A 269 8.17 -38.48 5.24
N LYS A 270 7.22 -39.28 4.74
CA LYS A 270 7.31 -40.76 4.71
C LYS A 270 8.18 -41.28 3.56
N SER A 271 8.17 -40.57 2.43
CA SER A 271 8.92 -40.95 1.22
C SER A 271 10.36 -40.44 1.20
N ALA A 272 10.74 -39.57 2.13
CA ALA A 272 12.13 -39.14 2.28
C ALA A 272 12.98 -40.33 2.75
N PRO A 273 14.10 -40.69 2.06
CA PRO A 273 14.97 -41.74 2.50
C PRO A 273 15.46 -41.43 3.93
N VAL A 274 15.38 -42.44 4.81
CA VAL A 274 15.88 -42.33 6.19
C VAL A 274 17.40 -42.12 6.11
N VAL A 275 17.83 -40.87 6.11
CA VAL A 275 19.22 -40.54 6.40
C VAL A 275 19.46 -40.92 7.85
N GLN A 276 20.25 -41.95 8.05
CA GLN A 276 20.62 -42.46 9.35
C GLN A 276 21.06 -41.32 10.26
N SER A 277 20.48 -41.29 11.42
CA SER A 277 20.63 -40.35 12.50
C SER A 277 22.02 -39.72 12.63
N SER A 278 22.14 -38.42 12.43
CA SER A 278 23.20 -37.63 13.04
C SER A 278 23.19 -37.84 14.57
N THR A 279 24.36 -38.04 15.15
CA THR A 279 24.58 -38.30 16.58
C THR A 279 23.98 -37.16 17.45
N PRO A 280 23.64 -37.46 18.73
CA PRO A 280 23.07 -36.45 19.63
C PRO A 280 23.91 -35.16 19.82
N GLU A 281 25.19 -35.21 19.47
CA GLU A 281 26.12 -34.08 19.55
C GLU A 281 25.94 -33.08 18.39
N GLU A 282 25.70 -33.56 17.16
CA GLU A 282 25.45 -32.66 15.99
C GLU A 282 24.13 -31.91 16.12
N LYS A 283 23.08 -32.51 16.71
CA LYS A 283 21.81 -31.83 16.99
C LYS A 283 21.93 -30.70 18.03
N LYS A 284 22.92 -30.79 18.95
CA LYS A 284 23.21 -29.73 19.91
C LYS A 284 23.97 -28.56 19.27
N GLN A 285 24.83 -28.85 18.31
CA GLN A 285 25.62 -27.83 17.59
C GLN A 285 24.71 -26.99 16.68
N VAL A 286 23.87 -27.63 15.86
CA VAL A 286 22.92 -26.96 14.97
C VAL A 286 21.92 -26.07 15.75
N LYS A 287 21.45 -26.52 16.93
CA LYS A 287 20.60 -25.71 17.81
C LYS A 287 21.33 -24.49 18.40
N LYS A 288 22.63 -24.61 18.70
CA LYS A 288 23.45 -23.49 19.20
C LYS A 288 23.71 -22.44 18.12
N ASP A 289 24.02 -22.88 16.90
CA ASP A 289 24.30 -21.98 15.77
C ASP A 289 23.02 -21.24 15.30
N PHE A 290 21.85 -21.88 15.41
CA PHE A 290 20.56 -21.26 15.09
C PHE A 290 20.09 -20.24 16.16
N GLN A 291 20.45 -20.48 17.43
CA GLN A 291 20.16 -19.50 18.50
C GLN A 291 21.09 -18.30 18.48
N GLN A 292 22.32 -18.42 17.97
CA GLN A 292 23.25 -17.31 17.84
C GLN A 292 22.92 -16.37 16.66
N LYS A 293 22.30 -16.88 15.58
CA LYS A 293 21.92 -16.06 14.40
C LYS A 293 20.63 -15.25 14.57
N ASN A 294 19.76 -15.60 15.51
CA ASN A 294 18.44 -14.97 15.70
C ASN A 294 18.30 -14.14 16.99
N ASN A 295 19.37 -13.93 17.73
CA ASN A 295 19.32 -12.97 18.83
C ASN A 295 19.64 -11.56 18.28
N PRO A 296 18.78 -10.55 18.51
CA PRO A 296 19.17 -9.15 18.28
C PRO A 296 20.41 -8.86 19.11
N PRO A 297 21.32 -8.00 18.64
CA PRO A 297 22.52 -7.66 19.40
C PRO A 297 22.11 -7.16 20.77
N LYS A 298 22.54 -7.87 21.82
CA LYS A 298 22.35 -7.40 23.20
C LYS A 298 23.02 -6.04 23.31
N GLY A 299 22.19 -5.01 23.49
CA GLY A 299 22.69 -3.70 23.84
C GLY A 299 23.69 -3.86 25.00
N LYS A 300 24.89 -3.29 24.87
CA LYS A 300 25.86 -3.27 25.93
C LYS A 300 25.19 -2.67 27.17
N ALA A 301 25.21 -3.41 28.26
CA ALA A 301 24.72 -2.89 29.54
C ALA A 301 25.45 -1.57 29.83
N ILE A 302 24.69 -0.52 30.08
CA ILE A 302 25.23 0.80 30.44
C ILE A 302 25.97 0.62 31.77
N THR A 303 27.27 0.76 31.72
CA THR A 303 28.10 0.71 32.92
C THR A 303 28.06 2.07 33.64
N THR A 304 28.34 2.07 34.94
CA THR A 304 28.33 3.28 35.80
C THR A 304 29.26 4.37 35.26
N ASP A 305 30.31 3.99 34.54
CA ASP A 305 31.26 4.94 33.91
C ASP A 305 30.67 5.59 32.64
N MET A 306 29.85 4.87 31.86
CA MET A 306 29.10 5.45 30.72
C MET A 306 28.03 6.45 31.18
N LEU A 307 27.44 6.24 32.33
CA LEU A 307 26.48 7.20 32.95
C LEU A 307 27.20 8.48 33.43
N LYS A 308 28.41 8.37 33.96
CA LYS A 308 29.21 9.54 34.34
C LYS A 308 29.66 10.36 33.14
N ASP A 309 30.05 9.72 32.04
CA ASP A 309 30.42 10.40 30.80
C ASP A 309 29.23 11.13 30.14
N LEU A 310 28.04 10.57 30.22
CA LEU A 310 26.81 11.22 29.76
C LEU A 310 26.43 12.43 30.65
N GLN A 311 26.60 12.32 31.96
CA GLN A 311 26.36 13.45 32.87
C GLN A 311 27.33 14.60 32.68
N THR A 312 28.59 14.31 32.30
CA THR A 312 29.60 15.34 32.00
C THR A 312 29.42 15.99 30.62
N LYS A 313 28.77 15.30 29.66
CA LYS A 313 28.52 15.85 28.33
C LYS A 313 27.17 16.61 28.20
N PHE A 314 26.22 16.34 29.03
CA PHE A 314 24.86 16.93 28.97
C PHE A 314 24.35 17.60 30.23
N GLY A 315 25.22 17.72 31.24
CA GLY A 315 24.96 18.46 32.48
C GLY A 315 25.30 19.95 32.34
N LYS A 316 24.30 20.71 31.89
CA LYS A 316 24.09 22.12 32.25
C LYS A 316 22.62 22.33 32.51
#